data_862455bcdcbe168a19beba1bade22203
#
_entry.id   862455bcdcbe168a19beba1bade22203
#
_cell.length_a   1.000
_cell.length_b   1.000
_cell.length_c   1.000
_cell.angle_alpha   90.00
_cell.angle_beta   90.00
_cell.angle_gamma   90.00
#
_symmetry.space_group_name_H-M   'P 1'
#
loop_
_entity.id
_entity.type
_entity.pdbx_description
1 polymer ?
#
loop_
_entity_poly.entity_id
_entity_poly.type
_entity_poly.pdbx_seq_one_letter_code
_entity_poly.pdbx_strand_id
1 'polypeptide(L)'
;MIKRYAIVWSRLIVIAGILFTTSLSAAEIQVMISAGFYKAYSELVPLFEQETGHKLITTRGPSQGDSPEAIPTRLKNGEPADVLLMIGASIDDLTSQGLVRAGSKVDLARSEIGMVVRAGTAIPDISSVEAFRKVLLDAKSIAHSDSASGIYLSTTLFEQLGIAAQLKDKSRKIKGPPSGEPVAAVVARGEAEIGFQQVSELIHEAGVSYVGPIPAELQQETYYSAPLATAATQADAAETLIRFIASPRGASAMADAGLAPLSSK
;
A
#
# COMPACT_ATOMS: atom_id res chain seq x y z
N MET A 1 47.26 79.59 21.45
CA MET A 1 45.92 79.08 20.98
C MET A 1 46.14 77.73 20.34
N ILE A 2 45.86 76.64 21.08
CA ILE A 2 46.05 75.26 20.59
C ILE A 2 44.68 74.64 20.47
N LYS A 3 44.25 74.34 19.23
CA LYS A 3 42.97 73.63 18.94
C LYS A 3 43.17 72.12 19.08
N ARG A 4 42.46 71.51 20.04
CA ARG A 4 42.37 70.03 20.22
C ARG A 4 41.38 69.51 19.25
N TYR A 5 41.78 68.60 18.36
CA TYR A 5 40.87 67.78 17.54
C TYR A 5 40.59 66.51 18.30
N ALA A 6 39.29 66.26 18.62
CA ALA A 6 38.79 64.99 19.17
C ALA A 6 38.51 64.04 18.02
N ILE A 7 39.22 62.91 18.00
CA ILE A 7 38.96 61.80 17.06
C ILE A 7 37.92 60.92 17.68
N VAL A 8 36.70 60.86 17.03
CA VAL A 8 35.60 59.95 17.40
C VAL A 8 35.86 58.68 16.67
N TRP A 9 36.19 57.60 17.39
CA TRP A 9 36.26 56.24 16.86
C TRP A 9 34.86 55.60 16.89
N SER A 10 34.19 55.55 15.71
CA SER A 10 33.00 54.74 15.52
C SER A 10 33.39 53.26 15.47
N ARG A 11 33.02 52.49 16.49
CA ARG A 11 33.12 51.02 16.48
C ARG A 11 31.96 50.44 15.66
N LEU A 12 32.26 50.03 14.44
CA LEU A 12 31.35 49.20 13.66
C LEU A 12 31.32 47.80 14.29
N ILE A 13 30.23 47.43 14.95
CA ILE A 13 29.97 46.06 15.39
C ILE A 13 29.39 45.32 14.18
N VAL A 14 30.22 44.49 13.53
CA VAL A 14 29.75 43.53 12.51
C VAL A 14 29.15 42.35 13.26
N ILE A 15 27.82 42.28 13.32
CA ILE A 15 27.10 41.08 13.77
C ILE A 15 27.15 40.08 12.63
N ALA A 16 28.11 39.16 12.69
CA ALA A 16 28.11 37.98 11.81
C ALA A 16 26.93 37.07 12.24
N GLY A 17 25.82 37.15 11.53
CA GLY A 17 24.72 36.24 11.67
C GLY A 17 25.18 34.85 11.21
N ILE A 18 25.42 33.93 12.15
CA ILE A 18 25.68 32.54 11.88
C ILE A 18 24.31 31.93 11.48
N LEU A 19 24.09 31.83 10.17
CA LEU A 19 23.01 31.02 9.63
C LEU A 19 23.35 29.56 9.94
N PHE A 20 22.78 29.03 11.02
CA PHE A 20 22.71 27.56 11.23
C PHE A 20 21.82 26.99 10.13
N THR A 21 22.40 26.64 9.00
CA THR A 21 21.78 25.72 8.08
C THR A 21 21.75 24.35 8.78
N THR A 22 20.63 23.98 9.36
CA THR A 22 20.39 22.59 9.76
C THR A 22 20.42 21.79 8.47
N SER A 23 21.56 21.21 8.14
CA SER A 23 21.65 20.17 7.11
C SER A 23 20.77 19.04 7.60
N LEU A 24 19.58 18.90 7.02
CA LEU A 24 18.77 17.71 7.21
C LEU A 24 19.62 16.57 6.67
N SER A 25 20.18 15.73 7.55
CA SER A 25 20.96 14.57 7.13
C SER A 25 20.07 13.64 6.33
N ALA A 26 20.54 13.25 5.15
CA ALA A 26 19.87 12.22 4.36
C ALA A 26 19.74 10.94 5.20
N ALA A 27 18.53 10.44 5.35
CA ALA A 27 18.24 9.21 6.09
C ALA A 27 17.88 8.07 5.14
N GLU A 28 18.21 6.85 5.52
CA GLU A 28 17.67 5.64 4.90
C GLU A 28 16.47 5.18 5.71
N ILE A 29 15.29 5.23 5.10
CA ILE A 29 14.01 4.88 5.73
C ILE A 29 13.65 3.46 5.32
N GLN A 30 13.49 2.57 6.29
CA GLN A 30 13.09 1.18 6.07
C GLN A 30 11.57 1.10 5.92
N VAL A 31 11.10 0.73 4.73
CA VAL A 31 9.66 0.66 4.40
C VAL A 31 9.26 -0.78 4.16
N MET A 32 8.33 -1.31 4.95
CA MET A 32 7.66 -2.57 4.65
C MET A 32 6.29 -2.30 4.00
N ILE A 33 6.03 -2.90 2.84
CA ILE A 33 4.85 -2.58 2.04
C ILE A 33 4.16 -3.82 1.47
N SER A 34 2.82 -3.79 1.48
CA SER A 34 2.00 -4.80 0.83
C SER A 34 1.71 -4.46 -0.63
N ALA A 35 1.41 -5.51 -1.42
CA ALA A 35 1.28 -5.40 -2.87
C ALA A 35 0.23 -4.39 -3.32
N GLY A 36 -0.94 -4.35 -2.67
CA GLY A 36 -2.05 -3.48 -3.10
C GLY A 36 -1.79 -1.98 -2.98
N PHE A 37 -0.78 -1.54 -2.21
CA PHE A 37 -0.37 -0.13 -2.15
C PHE A 37 0.90 0.15 -2.97
N TYR A 38 1.56 -0.91 -3.46
CA TYR A 38 2.89 -0.79 -4.05
C TYR A 38 2.92 0.06 -5.33
N LYS A 39 1.89 0.00 -6.18
CA LYS A 39 1.84 0.79 -7.43
C LYS A 39 1.87 2.29 -7.14
N ALA A 40 0.97 2.78 -6.28
CA ALA A 40 0.96 4.19 -5.87
C ALA A 40 2.28 4.61 -5.22
N TYR A 41 2.80 3.80 -4.30
CA TYR A 41 4.06 4.07 -3.62
C TYR A 41 5.24 4.15 -4.59
N SER A 42 5.36 3.23 -5.54
CA SER A 42 6.50 3.19 -6.48
C SER A 42 6.60 4.43 -7.37
N GLU A 43 5.49 5.11 -7.64
CA GLU A 43 5.47 6.38 -8.36
C GLU A 43 5.89 7.56 -7.45
N LEU A 44 5.66 7.46 -6.15
CA LEU A 44 5.99 8.49 -5.19
C LEU A 44 7.46 8.43 -4.72
N VAL A 45 8.08 7.24 -4.74
CA VAL A 45 9.48 7.03 -4.30
C VAL A 45 10.46 8.02 -4.92
N PRO A 46 10.58 8.12 -6.27
CA PRO A 46 11.56 9.02 -6.87
C PRO A 46 11.27 10.49 -6.56
N LEU A 47 10.01 10.87 -6.41
CA LEU A 47 9.62 12.24 -6.09
C LEU A 47 9.98 12.60 -4.65
N PHE A 48 9.70 11.71 -3.70
CA PHE A 48 10.07 11.89 -2.30
C PHE A 48 11.58 11.97 -2.11
N GLU A 49 12.33 11.04 -2.71
CA GLU A 49 13.79 11.02 -2.62
C GLU A 49 14.42 12.27 -3.23
N GLN A 50 13.90 12.75 -4.35
CA GLN A 50 14.37 13.99 -4.99
C GLN A 50 14.09 15.22 -4.12
N GLU A 51 12.90 15.30 -3.50
CA GLU A 51 12.46 16.47 -2.73
C GLU A 51 13.15 16.56 -1.37
N THR A 52 13.41 15.43 -0.74
CA THR A 52 13.90 15.36 0.65
C THR A 52 15.38 14.98 0.79
N GLY A 53 15.94 14.34 -0.22
CA GLY A 53 17.28 13.73 -0.16
C GLY A 53 17.33 12.42 0.63
N HIS A 54 16.24 12.00 1.29
CA HIS A 54 16.15 10.71 1.96
C HIS A 54 16.17 9.56 0.95
N LYS A 55 16.48 8.35 1.42
CA LYS A 55 16.43 7.11 0.62
C LYS A 55 15.43 6.14 1.21
N LEU A 56 14.69 5.46 0.36
CA LEU A 56 13.69 4.47 0.76
C LEU A 56 14.21 3.06 0.48
N ILE A 57 14.39 2.28 1.54
CA ILE A 57 14.77 0.86 1.46
C ILE A 57 13.49 0.05 1.61
N THR A 58 13.03 -0.52 0.50
CA THR A 58 11.70 -1.13 0.42
C THR A 58 11.74 -2.64 0.51
N THR A 59 11.01 -3.19 1.47
CA THR A 59 10.75 -4.63 1.62
C THR A 59 9.28 -4.92 1.36
N ARG A 60 8.98 -5.83 0.43
CA ARG A 60 7.60 -6.23 0.09
C ARG A 60 7.19 -7.48 0.85
N GLY A 61 5.91 -7.55 1.22
CA GLY A 61 5.33 -8.74 1.84
C GLY A 61 3.82 -8.64 2.03
N PRO A 62 3.11 -9.76 2.21
CA PRO A 62 1.69 -9.75 2.54
C PRO A 62 1.41 -9.02 3.86
N SER A 63 0.26 -8.32 3.92
CA SER A 63 -0.20 -7.67 5.16
C SER A 63 -0.62 -8.67 6.24
N GLN A 64 -0.92 -9.90 5.85
CA GLN A 64 -1.47 -10.95 6.72
C GLN A 64 -0.82 -12.30 6.42
N GLY A 65 -1.04 -13.25 7.31
CA GLY A 65 -0.53 -14.60 7.20
C GLY A 65 0.77 -14.80 7.99
N ASP A 66 1.25 -16.03 7.94
CA ASP A 66 2.39 -16.54 8.72
C ASP A 66 3.58 -16.95 7.84
N SER A 67 3.50 -16.65 6.53
CA SER A 67 4.62 -16.90 5.63
C SER A 67 5.88 -16.13 6.10
N PRO A 68 7.09 -16.61 5.83
CA PRO A 68 8.33 -15.89 6.19
C PRO A 68 8.39 -14.48 5.61
N GLU A 69 7.70 -14.23 4.50
CA GLU A 69 7.67 -12.94 3.80
C GLU A 69 6.61 -11.98 4.32
N ALA A 70 5.64 -12.48 5.12
CA ALA A 70 4.57 -11.65 5.66
C ALA A 70 5.12 -10.57 6.59
N ILE A 71 4.62 -9.33 6.44
CA ILE A 71 5.04 -8.19 7.27
C ILE A 71 4.96 -8.50 8.77
N PRO A 72 3.87 -9.12 9.29
CA PRO A 72 3.80 -9.52 10.69
C PRO A 72 4.92 -10.47 11.12
N THR A 73 5.27 -11.44 10.28
CA THR A 73 6.34 -12.41 10.56
C THR A 73 7.71 -11.74 10.56
N ARG A 74 7.99 -10.87 9.58
CA ARG A 74 9.24 -10.10 9.50
C ARG A 74 9.45 -9.23 10.73
N LEU A 75 8.41 -8.51 11.16
CA LEU A 75 8.47 -7.67 12.38
C LEU A 75 8.73 -8.49 13.64
N LYS A 76 8.08 -9.65 13.79
CA LYS A 76 8.32 -10.58 14.91
C LYS A 76 9.74 -11.14 14.92
N ASN A 77 10.33 -11.30 13.75
CA ASN A 77 11.72 -11.74 13.59
C ASN A 77 12.73 -10.61 13.78
N GLY A 78 12.28 -9.38 14.06
CA GLY A 78 13.15 -8.22 14.30
C GLY A 78 13.75 -7.63 13.03
N GLU A 79 13.18 -7.89 11.85
CA GLU A 79 13.61 -7.21 10.63
C GLU A 79 13.34 -5.69 10.77
N PRO A 80 14.29 -4.83 10.36
CA PRO A 80 14.18 -3.40 10.54
C PRO A 80 13.02 -2.81 9.70
N ALA A 81 12.24 -1.94 10.33
CA ALA A 81 11.21 -1.13 9.69
C ALA A 81 11.07 0.20 10.42
N ASP A 82 10.91 1.29 9.67
CA ASP A 82 10.55 2.60 10.19
C ASP A 82 9.06 2.87 9.96
N VAL A 83 8.58 2.57 8.75
CA VAL A 83 7.18 2.74 8.37
C VAL A 83 6.62 1.49 7.70
N LEU A 84 5.37 1.21 7.95
CA LEU A 84 4.63 0.15 7.28
C LEU A 84 3.58 0.77 6.34
N LEU A 85 3.36 0.15 5.19
CA LEU A 85 2.29 0.51 4.25
C LEU A 85 1.47 -0.75 3.99
N MET A 86 0.41 -0.96 4.76
CA MET A 86 -0.30 -2.23 4.79
C MET A 86 -1.78 -2.07 5.17
N ILE A 87 -2.50 -3.18 5.20
CA ILE A 87 -3.93 -3.20 5.54
C ILE A 87 -4.14 -2.79 6.99
N GLY A 88 -4.99 -1.78 7.21
CA GLY A 88 -5.23 -1.14 8.51
C GLY A 88 -5.74 -2.08 9.61
N ALA A 89 -6.57 -3.06 9.26
CA ALA A 89 -7.04 -4.07 10.23
C ALA A 89 -5.90 -4.91 10.83
N SER A 90 -4.87 -5.23 10.03
CA SER A 90 -3.69 -5.97 10.53
C SER A 90 -2.79 -5.11 11.43
N ILE A 91 -2.86 -3.79 11.30
CA ILE A 91 -2.10 -2.85 12.13
C ILE A 91 -2.58 -2.86 13.59
N ASP A 92 -3.86 -3.00 13.82
CA ASP A 92 -4.44 -3.01 15.16
C ASP A 92 -3.91 -4.22 15.96
N ASP A 93 -3.79 -5.38 15.32
CA ASP A 93 -3.17 -6.57 15.92
C ASP A 93 -1.68 -6.35 16.21
N LEU A 94 -0.93 -5.74 15.29
CA LEU A 94 0.49 -5.43 15.48
C LEU A 94 0.70 -4.39 16.59
N THR A 95 -0.21 -3.44 16.74
CA THR A 95 -0.18 -2.44 17.81
C THR A 95 -0.39 -3.12 19.17
N SER A 96 -1.34 -4.06 19.28
CA SER A 96 -1.57 -4.82 20.51
C SER A 96 -0.37 -5.68 20.91
N GLN A 97 0.43 -6.13 19.94
CA GLN A 97 1.68 -6.88 20.13
C GLN A 97 2.90 -5.98 20.41
N GLY A 98 2.73 -4.66 20.44
CA GLY A 98 3.82 -3.70 20.68
C GLY A 98 4.80 -3.55 19.50
N LEU A 99 4.47 -4.05 18.30
CA LEU A 99 5.30 -3.96 17.10
C LEU A 99 5.09 -2.67 16.31
N VAL A 100 3.96 -2.01 16.52
CA VAL A 100 3.56 -0.73 15.92
C VAL A 100 3.35 0.30 17.00
N ARG A 101 3.82 1.53 16.78
CA ARG A 101 3.66 2.66 17.68
C ARG A 101 2.19 3.07 17.77
N ALA A 102 1.62 2.98 18.98
CA ALA A 102 0.23 3.39 19.21
C ALA A 102 0.00 4.85 18.82
N GLY A 103 -1.12 5.12 18.16
CA GLY A 103 -1.50 6.48 17.72
C GLY A 103 -0.77 7.01 16.50
N SER A 104 0.15 6.24 15.90
CA SER A 104 0.89 6.66 14.68
C SER A 104 0.20 6.29 13.37
N LYS A 105 -0.88 5.51 13.41
CA LYS A 105 -1.59 5.05 12.22
C LYS A 105 -2.28 6.20 11.49
N VAL A 106 -1.97 6.36 10.22
CA VAL A 106 -2.63 7.29 9.28
C VAL A 106 -3.31 6.46 8.21
N ASP A 107 -4.63 6.58 8.08
CA ASP A 107 -5.38 5.93 7.01
C ASP A 107 -5.20 6.74 5.71
N LEU A 108 -4.78 6.07 4.63
CA LEU A 108 -4.36 6.70 3.37
C LEU A 108 -5.39 6.52 2.26
N ALA A 109 -5.86 5.30 2.06
CA ALA A 109 -6.75 4.96 0.95
C ALA A 109 -7.65 3.78 1.27
N ARG A 110 -8.78 3.73 0.57
CA ARG A 110 -9.67 2.57 0.49
C ARG A 110 -9.44 1.82 -0.81
N SER A 111 -9.59 0.51 -0.78
CA SER A 111 -9.55 -0.35 -1.95
C SER A 111 -10.71 -1.33 -1.94
N GLU A 112 -11.11 -1.76 -3.13
CA GLU A 112 -12.16 -2.74 -3.36
C GLU A 112 -11.59 -4.00 -4.01
N ILE A 113 -12.30 -5.12 -3.89
CA ILE A 113 -11.99 -6.34 -4.61
C ILE A 113 -12.59 -6.23 -6.01
N GLY A 114 -11.76 -6.44 -7.02
CA GLY A 114 -12.16 -6.43 -8.42
C GLY A 114 -12.01 -7.79 -9.09
N MET A 115 -12.55 -7.88 -10.29
CA MET A 115 -12.49 -9.03 -11.16
C MET A 115 -11.80 -8.71 -12.48
N VAL A 116 -11.00 -9.63 -12.97
CA VAL A 116 -10.43 -9.61 -14.33
C VAL A 116 -10.74 -10.89 -15.09
N VAL A 117 -10.77 -10.73 -16.42
CA VAL A 117 -10.74 -11.81 -17.40
C VAL A 117 -9.58 -11.61 -18.35
N ARG A 118 -9.20 -12.63 -19.14
CA ARG A 118 -8.17 -12.47 -20.16
C ARG A 118 -8.62 -11.44 -21.22
N ALA A 119 -7.70 -10.61 -21.66
CA ALA A 119 -7.96 -9.63 -22.72
C ALA A 119 -8.51 -10.30 -23.99
N GLY A 120 -9.53 -9.65 -24.58
CA GLY A 120 -10.22 -10.18 -25.78
C GLY A 120 -11.31 -11.22 -25.50
N THR A 121 -11.54 -11.63 -24.24
CA THR A 121 -12.72 -12.42 -23.88
C THR A 121 -13.93 -11.52 -23.60
N ALA A 122 -15.14 -12.07 -23.71
CA ALA A 122 -16.36 -11.32 -23.37
C ALA A 122 -16.33 -10.91 -21.90
N ILE A 123 -16.73 -9.69 -21.62
CA ILE A 123 -16.85 -9.16 -20.26
C ILE A 123 -18.16 -9.73 -19.65
N PRO A 124 -18.09 -10.53 -18.57
CA PRO A 124 -19.28 -11.05 -17.94
C PRO A 124 -20.00 -9.97 -17.14
N ASP A 125 -21.32 -10.12 -17.01
CA ASP A 125 -22.13 -9.27 -16.14
C ASP A 125 -21.95 -9.67 -14.67
N ILE A 126 -21.49 -8.74 -13.84
CA ILE A 126 -21.35 -8.90 -12.38
C ILE A 126 -22.07 -7.78 -11.63
N SER A 127 -23.08 -7.14 -12.26
CA SER A 127 -23.78 -5.98 -11.72
C SER A 127 -24.71 -6.28 -10.55
N SER A 128 -25.05 -7.53 -10.32
CA SER A 128 -25.87 -7.98 -9.19
C SER A 128 -25.27 -9.22 -8.51
N VAL A 129 -25.70 -9.51 -7.30
CA VAL A 129 -25.29 -10.71 -6.54
C VAL A 129 -25.61 -11.99 -7.32
N GLU A 130 -26.79 -12.06 -7.96
CA GLU A 130 -27.21 -13.21 -8.76
C GLU A 130 -26.36 -13.38 -10.01
N ALA A 131 -26.10 -12.30 -10.74
CA ALA A 131 -25.24 -12.30 -11.93
C ALA A 131 -23.83 -12.73 -11.55
N PHE A 132 -23.27 -12.14 -10.51
CA PHE A 132 -21.95 -12.50 -10.00
C PHE A 132 -21.86 -13.97 -9.56
N ARG A 133 -22.85 -14.45 -8.79
CA ARG A 133 -22.94 -15.86 -8.39
C ARG A 133 -22.99 -16.80 -9.60
N LYS A 134 -23.76 -16.44 -10.63
CA LYS A 134 -23.82 -17.21 -11.88
C LYS A 134 -22.45 -17.27 -12.57
N VAL A 135 -21.75 -16.14 -12.69
CA VAL A 135 -20.40 -16.07 -13.26
C VAL A 135 -19.44 -17.00 -12.53
N LEU A 136 -19.45 -16.99 -11.19
CA LEU A 136 -18.62 -17.90 -10.38
C LEU A 136 -18.95 -19.39 -10.64
N LEU A 137 -20.22 -19.74 -10.78
CA LEU A 137 -20.62 -21.10 -11.03
C LEU A 137 -20.28 -21.58 -12.45
N ASP A 138 -20.41 -20.72 -13.44
CA ASP A 138 -20.15 -21.02 -14.85
C ASP A 138 -18.63 -21.06 -15.18
N ALA A 139 -17.81 -20.31 -14.45
CA ALA A 139 -16.37 -20.26 -14.67
C ALA A 139 -15.74 -21.66 -14.54
N LYS A 140 -14.83 -21.99 -15.45
CA LYS A 140 -14.07 -23.25 -15.44
C LYS A 140 -12.94 -23.24 -14.42
N SER A 141 -12.36 -22.06 -14.17
CA SER A 141 -11.27 -21.89 -13.21
C SER A 141 -11.26 -20.46 -12.67
N ILE A 142 -10.98 -20.35 -11.38
CA ILE A 142 -10.96 -19.10 -10.62
C ILE A 142 -9.61 -18.95 -9.95
N ALA A 143 -8.94 -17.81 -10.12
CA ALA A 143 -7.74 -17.46 -9.39
C ALA A 143 -8.04 -16.35 -8.36
N HIS A 144 -7.50 -16.49 -7.17
CA HIS A 144 -7.55 -15.45 -6.14
C HIS A 144 -6.21 -15.37 -5.39
N SER A 145 -5.91 -14.21 -4.78
CA SER A 145 -4.66 -14.02 -4.06
C SER A 145 -4.57 -14.87 -2.79
N ASP A 146 -3.37 -15.01 -2.28
CA ASP A 146 -3.09 -15.55 -0.93
C ASP A 146 -3.15 -14.46 0.17
N SER A 147 -3.52 -13.23 -0.21
CA SER A 147 -3.66 -12.08 0.69
C SER A 147 -5.12 -11.90 1.13
N ALA A 148 -5.41 -10.79 1.84
CA ALA A 148 -6.70 -10.53 2.47
C ALA A 148 -7.91 -10.69 1.53
N SER A 149 -7.86 -10.18 0.28
CA SER A 149 -8.96 -10.31 -0.67
C SER A 149 -9.25 -11.77 -1.02
N GLY A 150 -8.21 -12.57 -1.29
CA GLY A 150 -8.39 -13.98 -1.63
C GLY A 150 -8.78 -14.84 -0.43
N ILE A 151 -8.32 -14.51 0.77
CA ILE A 151 -8.76 -15.14 2.03
C ILE A 151 -10.26 -14.87 2.20
N TYR A 152 -10.68 -13.61 2.11
CA TYR A 152 -12.11 -13.26 2.21
C TYR A 152 -12.96 -13.99 1.18
N LEU A 153 -12.57 -14.01 -0.09
CA LEU A 153 -13.31 -14.71 -1.13
C LEU A 153 -13.51 -16.20 -0.78
N SER A 154 -12.42 -16.88 -0.44
CA SER A 154 -12.40 -18.33 -0.30
C SER A 154 -12.96 -18.85 1.03
N THR A 155 -12.85 -18.08 2.11
CA THR A 155 -13.27 -18.52 3.45
C THR A 155 -14.60 -17.93 3.90
N THR A 156 -15.04 -16.82 3.29
CA THR A 156 -16.24 -16.08 3.72
C THR A 156 -17.25 -15.93 2.59
N LEU A 157 -16.85 -15.32 1.47
CA LEU A 157 -17.79 -14.94 0.41
C LEU A 157 -18.42 -16.16 -0.28
N PHE A 158 -17.62 -17.18 -0.61
CA PHE A 158 -18.13 -18.38 -1.26
C PHE A 158 -19.11 -19.14 -0.37
N GLU A 159 -18.91 -19.13 0.95
CA GLU A 159 -19.86 -19.71 1.92
C GLU A 159 -21.12 -18.85 2.03
N GLN A 160 -21.01 -17.53 2.10
CA GLN A 160 -22.18 -16.62 2.11
C GLN A 160 -23.07 -16.78 0.88
N LEU A 161 -22.47 -17.03 -0.28
CA LEU A 161 -23.18 -17.29 -1.54
C LEU A 161 -23.73 -18.72 -1.64
N GLY A 162 -23.40 -19.60 -0.70
CA GLY A 162 -23.84 -21.00 -0.69
C GLY A 162 -23.26 -21.82 -1.85
N ILE A 163 -22.05 -21.50 -2.34
CA ILE A 163 -21.42 -22.14 -3.50
C ILE A 163 -20.00 -22.64 -3.24
N ALA A 164 -19.52 -22.59 -2.01
CA ALA A 164 -18.13 -22.96 -1.69
C ALA A 164 -17.78 -24.38 -2.15
N ALA A 165 -18.70 -25.34 -1.95
CA ALA A 165 -18.49 -26.70 -2.38
C ALA A 165 -18.35 -26.87 -3.91
N GLN A 166 -19.12 -26.11 -4.70
CA GLN A 166 -19.06 -26.11 -6.17
C GLN A 166 -17.79 -25.42 -6.71
N LEU A 167 -17.20 -24.51 -5.93
CA LEU A 167 -16.01 -23.78 -6.35
C LEU A 167 -14.69 -24.43 -5.91
N LYS A 168 -14.73 -25.39 -4.97
CA LYS A 168 -13.56 -25.99 -4.35
C LYS A 168 -12.51 -26.49 -5.36
N ASP A 169 -12.93 -27.24 -6.37
CA ASP A 169 -12.01 -27.89 -7.31
C ASP A 169 -11.57 -26.97 -8.46
N LYS A 170 -12.20 -25.83 -8.63
CA LYS A 170 -11.90 -24.88 -9.69
C LYS A 170 -11.37 -23.54 -9.18
N SER A 171 -11.30 -23.35 -7.88
CA SER A 171 -10.73 -22.16 -7.23
C SER A 171 -9.30 -22.41 -6.77
N ARG A 172 -8.38 -21.56 -7.17
CA ARG A 172 -6.94 -21.69 -6.92
C ARG A 172 -6.39 -20.44 -6.26
N LYS A 173 -5.70 -20.65 -5.13
CA LYS A 173 -4.95 -19.60 -4.45
C LYS A 173 -3.60 -19.36 -5.14
N ILE A 174 -3.32 -18.13 -5.52
CA ILE A 174 -2.09 -17.70 -6.17
C ILE A 174 -1.20 -17.03 -5.13
N LYS A 175 0.04 -17.50 -5.00
CA LYS A 175 1.04 -16.86 -4.17
C LYS A 175 1.45 -15.54 -4.80
N GLY A 176 1.31 -14.46 -4.04
CA GLY A 176 1.66 -13.12 -4.48
C GLY A 176 3.14 -12.79 -4.41
N PRO A 177 3.56 -11.64 -4.99
CA PRO A 177 4.91 -11.10 -4.83
C PRO A 177 5.30 -10.92 -3.35
N PRO A 178 6.62 -11.02 -2.98
CA PRO A 178 7.77 -11.03 -3.88
C PRO A 178 8.14 -12.41 -4.46
N SER A 179 7.76 -13.51 -3.84
CA SER A 179 8.19 -14.86 -4.27
C SER A 179 7.17 -15.59 -5.15
N GLY A 180 6.09 -14.93 -5.51
CA GLY A 180 5.06 -15.40 -6.42
C GLY A 180 4.74 -14.36 -7.49
N GLU A 181 3.51 -14.39 -8.00
CA GLU A 181 3.08 -13.56 -9.12
C GLU A 181 1.69 -12.94 -8.89
N PRO A 182 1.33 -11.86 -9.60
CA PRO A 182 -0.01 -11.30 -9.56
C PRO A 182 -1.06 -12.27 -10.11
N VAL A 183 -2.25 -12.28 -9.53
CA VAL A 183 -3.40 -13.06 -10.05
C VAL A 183 -3.69 -12.72 -11.51
N ALA A 184 -3.59 -11.45 -11.87
CA ALA A 184 -3.83 -11.01 -13.25
C ALA A 184 -2.84 -11.61 -14.26
N ALA A 185 -1.58 -11.85 -13.89
CA ALA A 185 -0.60 -12.53 -14.76
C ALA A 185 -1.02 -13.97 -15.08
N VAL A 186 -1.58 -14.69 -14.11
CA VAL A 186 -2.11 -16.05 -14.27
C VAL A 186 -3.31 -16.08 -15.24
N VAL A 187 -4.21 -15.07 -15.10
CA VAL A 187 -5.37 -14.91 -16.00
C VAL A 187 -4.93 -14.53 -17.42
N ALA A 188 -3.96 -13.60 -17.54
CA ALA A 188 -3.42 -13.16 -18.83
C ALA A 188 -2.87 -14.33 -19.66
N ARG A 189 -2.21 -15.29 -19.02
CA ARG A 189 -1.70 -16.52 -19.67
C ARG A 189 -2.77 -17.57 -19.94
N GLY A 190 -4.02 -17.34 -19.47
CA GLY A 190 -5.14 -18.28 -19.63
C GLY A 190 -5.08 -19.51 -18.71
N GLU A 191 -4.27 -19.46 -17.66
CA GLU A 191 -4.18 -20.51 -16.63
C GLU A 191 -5.34 -20.45 -15.63
N ALA A 192 -6.06 -19.33 -15.59
CA ALA A 192 -7.36 -19.18 -14.96
C ALA A 192 -8.29 -18.37 -15.87
N GLU A 193 -9.58 -18.68 -15.86
CA GLU A 193 -10.57 -17.99 -16.68
C GLU A 193 -10.91 -16.62 -16.10
N ILE A 194 -11.07 -16.55 -14.78
CA ILE A 194 -11.37 -15.32 -14.05
C ILE A 194 -10.41 -15.18 -12.86
N GLY A 195 -10.15 -13.94 -12.46
CA GLY A 195 -9.25 -13.64 -11.35
C GLY A 195 -9.76 -12.52 -10.46
N PHE A 196 -9.46 -12.60 -9.16
CA PHE A 196 -9.86 -11.65 -8.14
C PHE A 196 -8.69 -11.22 -7.29
N GLN A 197 -8.55 -9.89 -7.13
CA GLN A 197 -7.57 -9.27 -6.25
C GLN A 197 -8.03 -7.85 -5.90
N GLN A 198 -7.23 -7.09 -5.16
CA GLN A 198 -7.50 -5.65 -5.00
C GLN A 198 -7.44 -4.96 -6.36
N VAL A 199 -8.32 -4.00 -6.61
CA VAL A 199 -8.40 -3.27 -7.90
C VAL A 199 -7.04 -2.73 -8.31
N SER A 200 -6.28 -2.17 -7.38
CA SER A 200 -4.93 -1.62 -7.61
C SER A 200 -3.89 -2.63 -8.09
N GLU A 201 -4.14 -3.92 -7.90
CA GLU A 201 -3.27 -5.01 -8.34
C GLU A 201 -3.72 -5.63 -9.68
N LEU A 202 -4.85 -5.18 -10.23
CA LEU A 202 -5.46 -5.73 -11.43
C LEU A 202 -5.39 -4.81 -12.63
N ILE A 203 -5.70 -3.52 -12.45
CA ILE A 203 -6.01 -2.60 -13.55
C ILE A 203 -4.79 -2.21 -14.39
N HIS A 204 -3.57 -2.42 -13.89
CA HIS A 204 -2.33 -2.09 -14.59
C HIS A 204 -1.64 -3.30 -15.25
N GLU A 205 -2.20 -4.50 -15.09
CA GLU A 205 -1.61 -5.70 -15.66
C GLU A 205 -1.99 -5.86 -17.13
N ALA A 206 -0.96 -6.08 -17.97
CA ALA A 206 -1.16 -6.32 -19.38
C ALA A 206 -1.79 -7.71 -19.63
N GLY A 207 -2.58 -7.83 -20.70
CA GLY A 207 -3.17 -9.11 -21.10
C GLY A 207 -4.45 -9.51 -20.36
N VAL A 208 -4.98 -8.63 -19.50
CA VAL A 208 -6.30 -8.79 -18.88
C VAL A 208 -7.22 -7.63 -19.22
N SER A 209 -8.52 -7.87 -19.12
CA SER A 209 -9.57 -6.86 -19.11
C SER A 209 -10.17 -6.78 -17.72
N TYR A 210 -10.16 -5.59 -17.13
CA TYR A 210 -10.85 -5.34 -15.87
C TYR A 210 -12.36 -5.34 -16.09
N VAL A 211 -13.06 -6.19 -15.35
CA VAL A 211 -14.52 -6.34 -15.44
C VAL A 211 -15.23 -5.29 -14.59
N GLY A 212 -14.73 -5.05 -13.40
CA GLY A 212 -15.30 -4.15 -12.41
C GLY A 212 -15.04 -4.63 -10.98
N PRO A 213 -15.48 -3.83 -9.97
CA PRO A 213 -15.55 -4.30 -8.61
C PRO A 213 -16.61 -5.39 -8.46
N ILE A 214 -16.46 -6.32 -7.51
CA ILE A 214 -17.55 -7.23 -7.17
C ILE A 214 -18.76 -6.44 -6.64
N PRO A 215 -19.99 -6.98 -6.63
CA PRO A 215 -21.17 -6.26 -6.14
C PRO A 215 -20.94 -5.61 -4.78
N ALA A 216 -21.45 -4.39 -4.59
CA ALA A 216 -21.20 -3.58 -3.39
C ALA A 216 -21.63 -4.30 -2.10
N GLU A 217 -22.72 -5.08 -2.15
CA GLU A 217 -23.25 -5.85 -1.01
C GLU A 217 -22.33 -7.00 -0.60
N LEU A 218 -21.39 -7.38 -1.47
CA LEU A 218 -20.42 -8.44 -1.26
C LEU A 218 -19.00 -7.91 -1.04
N GLN A 219 -18.79 -6.60 -1.07
CA GLN A 219 -17.47 -6.02 -0.85
C GLN A 219 -17.02 -6.17 0.60
N GLN A 220 -15.75 -6.51 0.74
CA GLN A 220 -15.00 -6.24 1.96
C GLN A 220 -14.07 -5.06 1.68
N GLU A 221 -14.45 -3.89 2.17
CA GLU A 221 -13.61 -2.70 2.04
C GLU A 221 -12.26 -2.91 2.73
N THR A 222 -11.19 -2.60 2.02
CA THR A 222 -9.83 -2.67 2.53
C THR A 222 -9.27 -1.26 2.68
N TYR A 223 -8.86 -0.89 3.89
CA TYR A 223 -8.18 0.37 4.16
C TYR A 223 -6.68 0.12 4.20
N TYR A 224 -5.91 0.93 3.46
CA TYR A 224 -4.46 0.98 3.56
C TYR A 224 -4.04 2.11 4.46
N SER A 225 -3.14 1.82 5.37
CA SER A 225 -2.69 2.75 6.40
C SER A 225 -1.17 2.72 6.55
N ALA A 226 -0.64 3.81 7.10
CA ALA A 226 0.78 4.00 7.35
C ALA A 226 1.04 4.29 8.83
N PRO A 227 1.40 3.31 9.65
CA PRO A 227 1.93 3.54 10.98
C PRO A 227 3.45 3.56 11.01
N LEU A 228 4.02 4.05 12.11
CA LEU A 228 5.41 3.84 12.48
C LEU A 228 5.61 2.51 13.18
N ALA A 229 6.68 1.80 12.86
CA ALA A 229 7.12 0.67 13.65
C ALA A 229 7.60 1.14 15.04
N THR A 230 7.42 0.33 16.08
CA THR A 230 7.91 0.67 17.44
C THR A 230 9.44 0.80 17.46
N ALA A 231 10.14 -0.04 16.69
CA ALA A 231 11.60 -0.05 16.57
C ALA A 231 12.14 0.95 15.52
N ALA A 232 11.31 1.87 15.02
CA ALA A 232 11.73 2.86 14.02
C ALA A 232 12.95 3.66 14.49
N THR A 233 14.01 3.68 13.68
CA THR A 233 15.26 4.40 13.94
C THR A 233 15.27 5.77 13.26
N GLN A 234 14.45 5.96 12.21
CA GLN A 234 14.33 7.16 11.40
C GLN A 234 12.91 7.76 11.52
N ALA A 235 12.39 7.89 12.76
CA ALA A 235 10.99 8.24 13.00
C ALA A 235 10.58 9.58 12.34
N ASP A 236 11.37 10.63 12.46
CA ASP A 236 11.05 11.96 11.90
C ASP A 236 11.02 11.94 10.37
N ALA A 237 11.98 11.24 9.75
CA ALA A 237 12.02 11.06 8.30
C ALA A 237 10.85 10.18 7.82
N ALA A 238 10.49 9.12 8.57
CA ALA A 238 9.35 8.26 8.30
C ALA A 238 8.02 9.01 8.41
N GLU A 239 7.85 9.90 9.41
CA GLU A 239 6.70 10.80 9.50
C GLU A 239 6.62 11.77 8.31
N THR A 240 7.77 12.23 7.83
CA THR A 240 7.82 13.07 6.62
C THR A 240 7.36 12.30 5.40
N LEU A 241 7.72 11.01 5.27
CA LEU A 241 7.22 10.13 4.22
C LEU A 241 5.69 9.92 4.33
N ILE A 242 5.18 9.67 5.54
CA ILE A 242 3.74 9.48 5.76
C ILE A 242 2.97 10.75 5.33
N ARG A 243 3.43 11.93 5.74
CA ARG A 243 2.82 13.22 5.33
C ARG A 243 2.89 13.43 3.82
N PHE A 244 4.01 13.06 3.18
CA PHE A 244 4.16 13.15 1.73
C PHE A 244 3.16 12.25 0.99
N ILE A 245 3.00 10.99 1.42
CA ILE A 245 2.02 10.07 0.85
C ILE A 245 0.58 10.55 1.10
N ALA A 246 0.27 11.14 2.25
CA ALA A 246 -1.04 11.69 2.59
C ALA A 246 -1.34 13.05 1.91
N SER A 247 -0.41 13.61 1.15
CA SER A 247 -0.55 14.89 0.45
C SER A 247 -1.47 14.78 -0.79
N PRO A 248 -1.89 15.93 -1.38
CA PRO A 248 -2.63 15.93 -2.65
C PRO A 248 -1.90 15.19 -3.79
N ARG A 249 -0.55 15.23 -3.81
CA ARG A 249 0.26 14.47 -4.77
C ARG A 249 0.13 12.97 -4.55
N GLY A 250 0.20 12.53 -3.29
CA GLY A 250 -0.04 11.13 -2.94
C GLY A 250 -1.46 10.69 -3.27
N ALA A 251 -2.47 11.56 -3.05
CA ALA A 251 -3.85 11.28 -3.42
C ALA A 251 -4.00 11.03 -4.93
N SER A 252 -3.32 11.83 -5.78
CA SER A 252 -3.32 11.61 -7.22
C SER A 252 -2.71 10.24 -7.57
N ALA A 253 -1.53 9.92 -7.06
CA ALA A 253 -0.88 8.63 -7.32
C ALA A 253 -1.73 7.43 -6.83
N MET A 254 -2.41 7.57 -5.69
CA MET A 254 -3.34 6.56 -5.20
C MET A 254 -4.54 6.38 -6.14
N ALA A 255 -5.16 7.48 -6.62
CA ALA A 255 -6.28 7.42 -7.56
C ALA A 255 -5.86 6.78 -8.89
N ASP A 256 -4.71 7.17 -9.43
CA ASP A 256 -4.15 6.60 -10.66
C ASP A 256 -3.83 5.10 -10.51
N ALA A 257 -3.46 4.67 -9.31
CA ALA A 257 -3.25 3.27 -8.99
C ALA A 257 -4.55 2.48 -8.73
N GLY A 258 -5.74 3.10 -8.81
CA GLY A 258 -7.03 2.41 -8.57
C GLY A 258 -7.41 2.29 -7.09
N LEU A 259 -6.83 3.14 -6.25
CA LEU A 259 -7.21 3.29 -4.85
C LEU A 259 -8.12 4.52 -4.69
N ALA A 260 -9.02 4.52 -3.71
CA ALA A 260 -9.80 5.68 -3.33
C ALA A 260 -9.10 6.43 -2.17
N PRO A 261 -8.43 7.58 -2.44
CA PRO A 261 -7.72 8.33 -1.40
C PRO A 261 -8.67 8.79 -0.30
N LEU A 262 -8.21 8.75 0.94
CA LEU A 262 -8.93 9.34 2.07
C LEU A 262 -8.45 10.78 2.26
N SER A 263 -9.40 11.69 2.47
CA SER A 263 -9.04 13.08 2.80
C SER A 263 -8.38 13.11 4.17
N SER A 264 -7.16 13.64 4.27
CA SER A 264 -6.58 13.99 5.57
C SER A 264 -7.51 15.01 6.26
N LYS A 265 -8.07 14.60 7.41
CA LYS A 265 -8.86 15.53 8.25
C LYS A 265 -7.96 16.56 8.91
#